data_89cbcb42c2d37e3f0f9fb41e469ed1e5
#
_entry.id   89cbcb42c2d37e3f0f9fb41e469ed1e5
#
_cell.length_a   1.000
_cell.length_b   1.000
_cell.length_c   1.000
_cell.angle_alpha   90.00
_cell.angle_beta   90.00
_cell.angle_gamma   90.00
#
_symmetry.space_group_name_H-M   'P 1'
#
loop_
_entity.id
_entity.type
_entity.pdbx_description
1 polymer ?
#
loop_
_entity_poly.entity_id
_entity_poly.type
_entity_poly.pdbx_seq_one_letter_code
_entity_poly.pdbx_strand_id
1 'polypeptide(L)'
;MAEPTQFAYRTLKGIGIVDAAPVYEPLPGFLKPEGNSRCCTYSPCGRYFAWASNEGVTVVDASVGHVITTLPTPNVYELGFSPRGSYIITWERPSKDENGDALKNLKVWRTAEEIKEGEEKVVVGRFVQKSQTGWNLQYTFDEKYCARCVTNEVQFYESGELSIVWTKLRAEGVTDFAISPGGNQSVAVFIPERKVRRNVIRDLN
;
A
#
# COMPACT_ATOMS: atom_id res chain seq x y z
N MET A 1 28.80 -8.22 -8.26
CA MET A 1 27.92 -8.55 -9.38
C MET A 1 26.65 -7.71 -9.19
N ALA A 2 26.13 -7.06 -10.23
CA ALA A 2 24.85 -6.39 -10.09
C ALA A 2 23.77 -7.46 -9.84
N GLU A 3 22.86 -7.17 -8.90
CA GLU A 3 21.70 -8.05 -8.72
C GLU A 3 20.91 -8.13 -10.02
N PRO A 4 20.44 -9.34 -10.40
CA PRO A 4 19.68 -9.49 -11.64
C PRO A 4 18.39 -8.65 -11.53
N THR A 5 18.20 -7.80 -12.52
CA THR A 5 16.94 -7.05 -12.64
C THR A 5 15.84 -8.03 -13.01
N GLN A 6 14.69 -7.87 -12.36
CA GLN A 6 13.53 -8.74 -12.52
C GLN A 6 12.31 -7.90 -12.93
N PHE A 7 11.38 -8.47 -13.67
CA PHE A 7 10.09 -7.86 -13.93
C PHE A 7 8.95 -8.86 -13.85
N ALA A 8 7.80 -8.37 -13.42
CA ALA A 8 6.56 -9.13 -13.42
C ALA A 8 5.65 -8.65 -14.56
N TYR A 9 4.89 -9.57 -15.12
CA TYR A 9 3.87 -9.27 -16.10
C TYR A 9 2.54 -9.89 -15.71
N ARG A 10 1.46 -9.24 -16.10
CA ARG A 10 0.09 -9.70 -15.90
C ARG A 10 -0.62 -9.87 -17.24
N THR A 11 -1.29 -10.99 -17.39
CA THR A 11 -2.14 -11.31 -18.54
C THR A 11 -3.52 -11.74 -18.06
N LEU A 12 -4.45 -11.96 -18.98
CA LEU A 12 -5.76 -12.56 -18.66
C LEU A 12 -5.65 -14.00 -18.14
N LYS A 13 -4.51 -14.67 -18.40
CA LYS A 13 -4.27 -16.08 -18.01
C LYS A 13 -3.49 -16.22 -16.70
N GLY A 14 -3.02 -15.12 -16.12
CA GLY A 14 -2.25 -15.12 -14.87
C GLY A 14 -1.11 -14.14 -14.83
N ILE A 15 -0.24 -14.31 -13.85
CA ILE A 15 0.94 -13.51 -13.58
C ILE A 15 2.20 -14.34 -13.83
N GLY A 16 3.26 -13.72 -14.32
CA GLY A 16 4.58 -14.30 -14.37
C GLY A 16 5.63 -13.34 -13.86
N ILE A 17 6.69 -13.88 -13.30
CA ILE A 17 7.91 -13.17 -12.91
C ILE A 17 9.04 -13.75 -13.74
N VAL A 18 9.87 -12.90 -14.33
CA VAL A 18 11.00 -13.29 -15.15
C VAL A 18 12.22 -12.43 -14.85
N ASP A 19 13.39 -13.01 -14.95
CA ASP A 19 14.63 -12.28 -14.92
C ASP A 19 14.78 -11.42 -16.18
N ALA A 20 15.36 -10.24 -16.04
CA ALA A 20 15.62 -9.37 -17.18
C ALA A 20 16.85 -9.82 -17.98
N ALA A 21 17.30 -8.99 -18.90
CA ALA A 21 18.47 -9.26 -19.73
C ALA A 21 19.68 -9.74 -18.90
N PRO A 22 20.46 -10.70 -19.42
CA PRO A 22 20.36 -11.31 -20.75
C PRO A 22 19.52 -12.59 -20.80
N VAL A 23 19.03 -13.07 -19.68
CA VAL A 23 18.53 -14.45 -19.53
C VAL A 23 17.06 -14.59 -19.91
N TYR A 24 16.20 -13.70 -19.42
CA TYR A 24 14.73 -13.70 -19.64
C TYR A 24 14.04 -15.02 -19.27
N GLU A 25 14.54 -15.71 -18.24
CA GLU A 25 13.94 -16.95 -17.75
C GLU A 25 12.91 -16.70 -16.65
N PRO A 26 11.88 -17.55 -16.55
CA PRO A 26 10.95 -17.50 -15.45
C PRO A 26 11.67 -17.68 -14.11
N LEU A 27 11.23 -16.92 -13.08
CA LEU A 27 11.79 -17.02 -11.73
C LEU A 27 11.62 -18.47 -11.22
N PRO A 28 12.72 -19.17 -10.89
CA PRO A 28 12.64 -20.50 -10.32
C PRO A 28 11.85 -20.50 -9.01
N GLY A 29 10.96 -21.48 -8.83
CA GLY A 29 10.13 -21.59 -7.61
C GLY A 29 8.86 -20.74 -7.62
N PHE A 30 8.69 -19.80 -8.54
CA PHE A 30 7.45 -19.05 -8.64
C PHE A 30 6.33 -19.90 -9.26
N LEU A 31 5.34 -20.24 -8.43
CA LEU A 31 4.15 -20.94 -8.89
C LEU A 31 3.19 -19.91 -9.49
N LYS A 32 3.03 -19.95 -10.82
CA LYS A 32 2.09 -19.07 -11.54
C LYS A 32 0.67 -19.26 -11.02
N PRO A 33 0.03 -18.21 -10.48
CA PRO A 33 -1.38 -18.30 -10.16
C PRO A 33 -2.21 -18.45 -11.44
N GLU A 34 -3.17 -19.36 -11.43
CA GLU A 34 -4.12 -19.48 -12.51
C GLU A 34 -5.23 -18.42 -12.39
N GLY A 35 -5.77 -18.01 -13.52
CA GLY A 35 -6.90 -17.09 -13.57
C GLY A 35 -6.51 -15.61 -13.62
N ASN A 36 -7.54 -14.79 -13.57
CA ASN A 36 -7.40 -13.33 -13.72
C ASN A 36 -7.05 -12.67 -12.38
N SER A 37 -5.90 -12.05 -12.33
CA SER A 37 -5.49 -11.19 -11.22
C SER A 37 -5.83 -9.74 -11.54
N ARG A 38 -6.42 -9.01 -10.58
CA ARG A 38 -6.89 -7.62 -10.80
C ARG A 38 -5.77 -6.61 -10.81
N CYS A 39 -4.84 -6.73 -9.89
CA CYS A 39 -3.67 -5.88 -9.77
C CYS A 39 -2.48 -6.65 -9.20
N CYS A 40 -1.29 -6.15 -9.43
CA CYS A 40 -0.06 -6.67 -8.86
C CYS A 40 0.96 -5.55 -8.71
N THR A 41 1.88 -5.66 -7.77
CA THR A 41 2.93 -4.68 -7.51
C THR A 41 4.12 -5.29 -6.79
N TYR A 42 5.31 -4.73 -7.01
CA TYR A 42 6.48 -4.94 -6.15
C TYR A 42 6.45 -3.98 -4.96
N SER A 43 7.03 -4.40 -3.85
CA SER A 43 7.40 -3.48 -2.79
C SER A 43 8.50 -2.53 -3.27
N PRO A 44 8.53 -1.26 -2.83
CA PRO A 44 9.60 -0.33 -3.20
C PRO A 44 11.02 -0.80 -2.84
N CYS A 45 11.16 -1.62 -1.79
CA CYS A 45 12.43 -2.23 -1.41
C CYS A 45 12.84 -3.43 -2.30
N GLY A 46 11.98 -3.87 -3.23
CA GLY A 46 12.24 -5.02 -4.12
C GLY A 46 12.11 -6.41 -3.48
N ARG A 47 11.89 -6.50 -2.17
CA ARG A 47 11.85 -7.78 -1.45
C ARG A 47 10.59 -8.60 -1.72
N TYR A 48 9.45 -7.94 -1.88
CA TYR A 48 8.16 -8.59 -2.01
C TYR A 48 7.50 -8.30 -3.35
N PHE A 49 6.75 -9.26 -3.83
CA PHE A 49 5.79 -9.09 -4.91
C PHE A 49 4.41 -9.57 -4.45
N ALA A 50 3.36 -8.85 -4.80
CA ALA A 50 2.00 -9.21 -4.42
C ALA A 50 1.02 -9.06 -5.58
N TRP A 51 -0.04 -9.85 -5.54
CA TRP A 51 -1.16 -9.73 -6.48
C TRP A 51 -2.50 -9.99 -5.81
N ALA A 52 -3.55 -9.40 -6.35
CA ALA A 52 -4.93 -9.61 -5.92
C ALA A 52 -5.64 -10.57 -6.87
N SER A 53 -6.27 -11.59 -6.30
CA SER A 53 -7.16 -12.55 -6.96
C SER A 53 -8.58 -12.47 -6.38
N ASN A 54 -9.45 -13.37 -6.80
CA ASN A 54 -10.79 -13.50 -6.20
C ASN A 54 -10.76 -14.12 -4.79
N GLU A 55 -9.68 -14.81 -4.45
CA GLU A 55 -9.49 -15.48 -3.16
C GLU A 55 -8.87 -14.56 -2.10
N GLY A 56 -8.13 -13.56 -2.56
CA GLY A 56 -7.44 -12.61 -1.68
C GLY A 56 -6.19 -12.02 -2.30
N VAL A 57 -5.31 -11.53 -1.44
CA VAL A 57 -4.01 -10.98 -1.85
C VAL A 57 -2.91 -11.93 -1.43
N THR A 58 -2.17 -12.45 -2.40
CA THR A 58 -0.99 -13.28 -2.16
C THR A 58 0.27 -12.45 -2.22
N VAL A 59 1.17 -12.65 -1.26
CA VAL A 59 2.49 -12.01 -1.16
C VAL A 59 3.56 -13.08 -1.25
N VAL A 60 4.55 -12.86 -2.09
CA VAL A 60 5.71 -13.75 -2.27
C VAL A 60 7.01 -13.01 -1.99
N ASP A 61 8.03 -13.75 -1.62
CA ASP A 61 9.42 -13.28 -1.67
C ASP A 61 9.83 -13.17 -3.15
N ALA A 62 10.19 -11.97 -3.59
CA ALA A 62 10.51 -11.70 -4.99
C ALA A 62 11.79 -12.38 -5.46
N SER A 63 12.69 -12.79 -4.55
CA SER A 63 13.97 -13.43 -4.91
C SER A 63 13.85 -14.92 -5.21
N VAL A 64 12.87 -15.59 -4.59
CA VAL A 64 12.71 -17.05 -4.69
C VAL A 64 11.31 -17.49 -5.14
N GLY A 65 10.36 -16.57 -5.23
CA GLY A 65 8.98 -16.86 -5.65
C GLY A 65 8.12 -17.60 -4.63
N HIS A 66 8.62 -17.83 -3.41
CA HIS A 66 7.86 -18.53 -2.37
C HIS A 66 6.79 -17.66 -1.74
N VAL A 67 5.60 -18.24 -1.51
CA VAL A 67 4.50 -17.55 -0.83
C VAL A 67 4.87 -17.31 0.62
N ILE A 68 4.84 -16.04 1.03
CA ILE A 68 5.03 -15.61 2.42
C ILE A 68 3.69 -15.62 3.14
N THR A 69 2.67 -15.04 2.52
CA THR A 69 1.36 -14.89 3.15
C THR A 69 0.25 -14.71 2.11
N THR A 70 -0.98 -15.04 2.51
CA THR A 70 -2.19 -14.72 1.75
C THR A 70 -3.15 -13.97 2.65
N LEU A 71 -3.55 -12.76 2.27
CA LEU A 71 -4.51 -11.95 3.01
C LEU A 71 -5.92 -12.33 2.58
N PRO A 72 -6.83 -12.63 3.53
CA PRO A 72 -8.20 -13.04 3.22
C PRO A 72 -9.07 -11.81 2.89
N THR A 73 -8.71 -11.07 1.85
CA THR A 73 -9.43 -9.88 1.41
C THR A 73 -9.72 -9.99 -0.09
N PRO A 74 -10.84 -10.58 -0.47
CA PRO A 74 -11.29 -10.65 -1.85
C PRO A 74 -11.67 -9.24 -2.34
N ASN A 75 -11.82 -9.08 -3.66
CA ASN A 75 -12.28 -7.83 -4.26
C ASN A 75 -11.34 -6.63 -4.13
N VAL A 76 -10.05 -6.86 -3.91
CA VAL A 76 -9.04 -5.81 -3.94
C VAL A 76 -8.82 -5.35 -5.38
N TYR A 77 -8.87 -4.04 -5.61
CA TYR A 77 -8.66 -3.40 -6.91
C TYR A 77 -7.30 -2.73 -7.01
N GLU A 78 -6.75 -2.29 -5.89
CA GLU A 78 -5.43 -1.68 -5.82
C GLU A 78 -4.64 -2.21 -4.64
N LEU A 79 -3.34 -2.34 -4.88
CA LEU A 79 -2.32 -2.76 -3.93
C LEU A 79 -1.20 -1.74 -3.86
N GLY A 80 -0.67 -1.53 -2.68
CA GLY A 80 0.55 -0.77 -2.46
C GLY A 80 1.32 -1.32 -1.27
N PHE A 81 2.60 -0.97 -1.20
CA PHE A 81 3.44 -1.28 -0.06
C PHE A 81 3.99 0.01 0.56
N SER A 82 4.29 -0.05 1.83
CA SER A 82 5.14 0.93 2.48
C SER A 82 6.58 0.86 1.93
N PRO A 83 7.42 1.88 2.12
CA PRO A 83 8.75 1.97 1.49
C PRO A 83 9.68 0.78 1.71
N ARG A 84 9.65 0.18 2.89
CA ARG A 84 10.46 -1.01 3.24
C ARG A 84 9.71 -2.32 3.09
N GLY A 85 8.42 -2.25 2.74
CA GLY A 85 7.57 -3.41 2.55
C GLY A 85 7.02 -4.01 3.85
N SER A 86 7.16 -3.37 5.01
CA SER A 86 6.61 -3.89 6.27
C SER A 86 5.09 -3.89 6.31
N TYR A 87 4.46 -3.02 5.51
CA TYR A 87 3.01 -2.92 5.42
C TYR A 87 2.54 -3.04 3.98
N ILE A 88 1.41 -3.70 3.79
CA ILE A 88 0.69 -3.76 2.51
C ILE A 88 -0.64 -3.03 2.66
N ILE A 89 -0.96 -2.22 1.67
CA ILE A 89 -2.15 -1.40 1.61
C ILE A 89 -3.06 -1.99 0.55
N THR A 90 -4.32 -2.25 0.91
CA THR A 90 -5.33 -2.78 0.00
C THR A 90 -6.50 -1.82 -0.10
N TRP A 91 -7.00 -1.61 -1.32
CA TRP A 91 -8.20 -0.83 -1.57
C TRP A 91 -9.25 -1.65 -2.31
N GLU A 92 -10.47 -1.60 -1.81
CA GLU A 92 -11.66 -2.20 -2.40
C GLU A 92 -12.62 -1.10 -2.88
N ARG A 93 -13.50 -1.38 -3.82
CA ARG A 93 -14.51 -0.41 -4.22
C ARG A 93 -15.42 -0.04 -3.04
N PRO A 94 -15.81 1.24 -2.93
CA PRO A 94 -16.74 1.65 -1.89
C PRO A 94 -18.03 0.84 -1.95
N SER A 95 -18.45 0.36 -0.82
CA SER A 95 -19.70 -0.38 -0.63
C SER A 95 -20.36 0.04 0.70
N LYS A 96 -21.58 -0.38 0.89
CA LYS A 96 -22.35 -0.10 2.11
C LYS A 96 -22.79 -1.42 2.73
N ASP A 97 -22.96 -1.39 4.04
CA ASP A 97 -23.57 -2.49 4.79
C ASP A 97 -25.11 -2.50 4.66
N GLU A 98 -25.75 -3.43 5.34
CA GLU A 98 -27.22 -3.58 5.35
C GLU A 98 -27.95 -2.36 5.94
N ASN A 99 -27.27 -1.57 6.78
CA ASN A 99 -27.81 -0.35 7.40
C ASN A 99 -27.58 0.89 6.53
N GLY A 100 -26.85 0.76 5.40
CA GLY A 100 -26.50 1.85 4.51
C GLY A 100 -25.23 2.60 4.91
N ASP A 101 -24.49 2.14 5.92
CA ASP A 101 -23.24 2.73 6.34
C ASP A 101 -22.07 2.33 5.43
N ALA A 102 -21.12 3.25 5.21
CA ALA A 102 -19.98 2.99 4.36
C ALA A 102 -19.03 1.98 5.00
N LEU A 103 -18.74 0.88 4.30
CA LEU A 103 -17.75 -0.10 4.72
C LEU A 103 -16.33 0.47 4.62
N LYS A 104 -15.48 0.08 5.55
CA LYS A 104 -14.05 0.44 5.57
C LYS A 104 -13.33 -0.36 4.49
N ASN A 105 -13.03 0.28 3.38
CA ASN A 105 -12.56 -0.31 2.14
C ASN A 105 -11.07 -0.08 1.84
N LEU A 106 -10.40 0.77 2.61
CA LEU A 106 -8.95 0.92 2.62
C LEU A 106 -8.41 0.25 3.89
N LYS A 107 -7.59 -0.78 3.72
CA LYS A 107 -7.05 -1.58 4.83
C LYS A 107 -5.53 -1.61 4.75
N VAL A 108 -4.90 -1.59 5.90
CA VAL A 108 -3.44 -1.73 6.04
C VAL A 108 -3.14 -2.95 6.88
N TRP A 109 -2.24 -3.78 6.37
CA TRP A 109 -1.87 -5.07 6.93
C TRP A 109 -0.38 -5.12 7.18
N ARG A 110 0.07 -5.87 8.16
CA ARG A 110 1.49 -6.25 8.25
C ARG A 110 1.81 -7.30 7.19
N THR A 111 2.92 -7.10 6.47
CA THR A 111 3.26 -7.96 5.32
C THR A 111 3.75 -9.34 5.73
N ALA A 112 4.52 -9.45 6.79
CA ALA A 112 5.33 -10.64 7.12
C ALA A 112 5.18 -11.11 8.58
N GLU A 113 4.08 -10.85 9.26
CA GLU A 113 3.84 -11.49 10.55
C GLU A 113 3.41 -12.94 10.33
N GLU A 114 4.17 -13.87 10.90
CA GLU A 114 3.73 -15.24 11.11
C GLU A 114 2.48 -15.20 11.98
N ILE A 115 1.36 -15.62 11.40
CA ILE A 115 0.12 -15.75 12.14
C ILE A 115 0.21 -17.05 12.92
N LYS A 116 0.18 -16.94 14.24
CA LYS A 116 0.01 -18.12 15.08
C LYS A 116 -1.36 -18.72 14.80
N GLU A 117 -1.42 -20.04 14.83
CA GLU A 117 -2.66 -20.79 14.60
C GLU A 117 -3.79 -20.24 15.50
N GLY A 118 -4.87 -19.74 14.88
CA GLY A 118 -6.02 -19.14 15.58
C GLY A 118 -6.02 -17.61 15.71
N GLU A 119 -4.97 -16.89 15.27
CA GLU A 119 -4.97 -15.42 15.25
C GLU A 119 -5.44 -14.88 13.89
N GLU A 120 -6.29 -13.85 13.91
CA GLU A 120 -6.61 -13.09 12.69
C GLU A 120 -5.37 -12.31 12.23
N LYS A 121 -5.16 -12.27 10.91
CA LYS A 121 -4.11 -11.45 10.32
C LYS A 121 -4.25 -10.00 10.75
N VAL A 122 -3.18 -9.45 11.32
CA VAL A 122 -3.22 -8.14 11.95
C VAL A 122 -3.44 -7.04 10.91
N VAL A 123 -4.66 -6.52 10.89
CA VAL A 123 -5.01 -5.29 10.21
C VAL A 123 -4.68 -4.13 11.14
N VAL A 124 -3.65 -3.36 10.82
CA VAL A 124 -3.21 -2.22 11.64
C VAL A 124 -4.05 -0.96 11.41
N GLY A 125 -4.82 -0.92 10.32
CA GLY A 125 -5.70 0.22 10.03
C GLY A 125 -6.81 -0.12 9.04
N ARG A 126 -7.97 0.54 9.22
CA ARG A 126 -9.14 0.42 8.36
C ARG A 126 -9.81 1.77 8.19
N PHE A 127 -9.97 2.22 6.94
CA PHE A 127 -10.52 3.53 6.62
C PHE A 127 -11.60 3.44 5.54
N VAL A 128 -12.48 4.44 5.53
CA VAL A 128 -13.37 4.69 4.40
C VAL A 128 -12.65 5.59 3.40
N GLN A 129 -12.46 5.12 2.17
CA GLN A 129 -11.83 5.85 1.08
C GLN A 129 -12.75 5.88 -0.13
N LYS A 130 -13.39 7.02 -0.39
CA LYS A 130 -14.41 7.15 -1.43
C LYS A 130 -13.85 7.22 -2.84
N SER A 131 -12.64 7.73 -3.00
CA SER A 131 -12.02 8.01 -4.30
C SER A 131 -10.70 7.27 -4.44
N GLN A 132 -10.44 6.79 -5.66
CA GLN A 132 -9.23 6.10 -6.07
C GLN A 132 -8.15 7.05 -6.62
N THR A 133 -8.37 8.36 -6.59
CA THR A 133 -7.40 9.34 -7.08
C THR A 133 -6.23 9.48 -6.09
N GLY A 134 -5.25 8.62 -6.27
CA GLY A 134 -4.04 8.58 -5.47
C GLY A 134 -4.21 7.91 -4.11
N TRP A 135 -3.12 7.36 -3.61
CA TRP A 135 -3.05 6.86 -2.25
C TRP A 135 -2.99 8.03 -1.26
N ASN A 136 -4.11 8.34 -0.64
CA ASN A 136 -4.13 9.31 0.46
C ASN A 136 -3.46 8.81 1.74
N LEU A 137 -2.69 7.74 1.66
CA LEU A 137 -1.93 7.14 2.75
C LEU A 137 -0.46 7.05 2.35
N GLN A 138 0.39 7.80 3.03
CA GLN A 138 1.83 7.82 2.78
C GLN A 138 2.59 7.49 4.05
N TYR A 139 3.71 6.79 3.89
CA TYR A 139 4.62 6.43 4.98
C TYR A 139 5.88 7.29 4.95
N THR A 140 6.45 7.55 6.12
CA THR A 140 7.84 7.99 6.21
C THR A 140 8.77 6.89 5.70
N PHE A 141 9.95 7.24 5.19
CA PHE A 141 10.89 6.26 4.63
C PHE A 141 11.35 5.21 5.67
N ASP A 142 11.45 5.60 6.94
CA ASP A 142 11.77 4.70 8.05
C ASP A 142 10.57 3.86 8.51
N GLU A 143 9.39 4.11 7.95
CA GLU A 143 8.11 3.49 8.29
C GLU A 143 7.68 3.67 9.75
N LYS A 144 8.22 4.68 10.42
CA LYS A 144 7.82 4.98 11.80
C LYS A 144 6.44 5.62 11.85
N TYR A 145 6.13 6.47 10.88
CA TYR A 145 4.85 7.16 10.80
C TYR A 145 4.18 6.95 9.45
N CYS A 146 2.87 7.03 9.50
CA CYS A 146 1.99 7.03 8.35
C CYS A 146 1.09 8.25 8.40
N ALA A 147 0.80 8.86 7.27
CA ALA A 147 -0.07 10.02 7.20
C ALA A 147 -1.19 9.84 6.17
N ARG A 148 -2.31 10.51 6.43
CA ARG A 148 -3.49 10.48 5.58
C ARG A 148 -4.12 11.86 5.48
N CYS A 149 -4.49 12.27 4.26
CA CYS A 149 -5.28 13.47 4.05
C CYS A 149 -6.76 13.21 4.34
N VAL A 150 -7.34 14.05 5.16
CA VAL A 150 -8.78 14.10 5.43
C VAL A 150 -9.27 15.54 5.26
N THR A 151 -10.56 15.80 5.45
CA THR A 151 -11.11 17.15 5.24
C THR A 151 -10.41 18.16 6.15
N ASN A 152 -9.75 19.16 5.53
CA ASN A 152 -9.06 20.29 6.19
C ASN A 152 -7.90 19.91 7.11
N GLU A 153 -7.39 18.68 7.07
CA GLU A 153 -6.21 18.31 7.84
C GLU A 153 -5.48 17.10 7.25
N VAL A 154 -4.19 16.97 7.57
CA VAL A 154 -3.41 15.75 7.38
C VAL A 154 -3.23 15.12 8.76
N GLN A 155 -3.69 13.88 8.91
CA GLN A 155 -3.57 13.10 10.14
C GLN A 155 -2.36 12.18 10.06
N PHE A 156 -1.60 12.11 11.16
CA PHE A 156 -0.43 11.26 11.32
C PHE A 156 -0.71 10.18 12.36
N TYR A 157 -0.16 9.01 12.10
CA TYR A 157 -0.32 7.80 12.90
C TYR A 157 1.04 7.15 13.14
N GLU A 158 1.20 6.45 14.24
CA GLU A 158 2.26 5.46 14.37
C GLU A 158 1.92 4.27 13.49
N SER A 159 2.88 3.79 12.69
CA SER A 159 2.61 2.82 11.61
C SER A 159 2.06 1.47 12.10
N GLY A 160 2.32 1.11 13.35
CA GLY A 160 1.81 -0.11 13.96
C GLY A 160 0.37 -0.03 14.47
N GLU A 161 -0.21 1.20 14.60
CA GLU A 161 -1.52 1.42 15.19
C GLU A 161 -2.22 2.62 14.52
N LEU A 162 -2.93 2.36 13.42
CA LEU A 162 -3.59 3.40 12.64
C LEU A 162 -5.02 3.73 13.11
N SER A 163 -5.45 3.19 14.22
CA SER A 163 -6.75 3.55 14.81
C SER A 163 -6.67 4.83 15.65
N ILE A 164 -5.46 5.21 16.08
CA ILE A 164 -5.23 6.36 16.97
C ILE A 164 -4.44 7.42 16.21
N VAL A 165 -5.02 8.62 16.06
CA VAL A 165 -4.31 9.77 15.49
C VAL A 165 -3.24 10.24 16.48
N TRP A 166 -1.96 10.14 16.10
CA TRP A 166 -0.84 10.62 16.91
C TRP A 166 -0.77 12.14 16.93
N THR A 167 -0.82 12.76 15.72
CA THR A 167 -0.85 14.22 15.58
C THR A 167 -1.54 14.63 14.29
N LYS A 168 -1.81 15.92 14.12
CA LYS A 168 -2.45 16.45 12.92
C LYS A 168 -1.95 17.81 12.53
N LEU A 169 -1.84 18.02 11.22
CA LEU A 169 -1.59 19.30 10.59
C LEU A 169 -2.91 19.85 10.04
N ARG A 170 -3.43 20.90 10.66
CA ARG A 170 -4.61 21.61 10.14
C ARG A 170 -4.23 22.47 8.94
N ALA A 171 -4.90 22.24 7.82
CA ALA A 171 -4.71 22.98 6.57
C ALA A 171 -6.05 23.02 5.84
N GLU A 172 -6.77 24.12 5.97
CA GLU A 172 -8.09 24.29 5.34
C GLU A 172 -7.97 24.18 3.82
N GLY A 173 -8.85 23.34 3.23
CA GLY A 173 -8.86 23.10 1.79
C GLY A 173 -7.75 22.19 1.27
N VAL A 174 -6.96 21.55 2.14
CA VAL A 174 -5.96 20.57 1.70
C VAL A 174 -6.60 19.41 0.92
N THR A 175 -6.02 19.09 -0.23
CA THR A 175 -6.49 17.99 -1.08
C THR A 175 -5.42 16.93 -1.32
N ASP A 176 -4.15 17.29 -1.13
CA ASP A 176 -3.03 16.39 -1.32
C ASP A 176 -1.84 16.80 -0.44
N PHE A 177 -0.93 15.88 -0.20
CA PHE A 177 0.28 16.10 0.59
C PHE A 177 1.40 15.16 0.13
N ALA A 178 2.62 15.49 0.52
CA ALA A 178 3.78 14.63 0.34
C ALA A 178 4.68 14.71 1.56
N ILE A 179 5.24 13.56 1.95
CA ILE A 179 6.24 13.44 3.02
C ILE A 179 7.63 13.41 2.36
N SER A 180 8.60 14.15 2.90
CA SER A 180 9.97 14.11 2.40
C SER A 180 10.55 12.68 2.54
N PRO A 181 11.26 12.17 1.50
CA PRO A 181 11.74 10.79 1.50
C PRO A 181 12.94 10.54 2.43
N GLY A 182 13.56 11.59 2.98
CA GLY A 182 14.71 11.45 3.87
C GLY A 182 15.13 12.77 4.52
N GLY A 183 16.15 12.72 5.37
CA GLY A 183 16.61 13.88 6.12
C GLY A 183 15.65 14.31 7.23
N ASN A 184 15.52 15.62 7.47
CA ASN A 184 14.48 16.15 8.34
C ASN A 184 13.11 15.86 7.73
N GLN A 185 12.26 15.22 8.49
CA GLN A 185 10.93 14.84 8.03
C GLN A 185 10.07 16.10 7.87
N SER A 186 9.80 16.45 6.62
CA SER A 186 8.97 17.60 6.25
C SER A 186 7.73 17.14 5.51
N VAL A 187 6.64 17.88 5.65
CA VAL A 187 5.39 17.63 4.94
C VAL A 187 5.04 18.82 4.07
N ALA A 188 4.89 18.58 2.77
CA ALA A 188 4.33 19.53 1.84
C ALA A 188 2.83 19.28 1.71
N VAL A 189 2.00 20.31 1.77
CA VAL A 189 0.56 20.22 1.54
C VAL A 189 0.16 21.03 0.31
N PHE A 190 -0.74 20.46 -0.48
CA PHE A 190 -1.31 21.11 -1.64
C PHE A 190 -2.74 21.58 -1.33
N ILE A 191 -2.96 22.88 -1.49
CA ILE A 191 -4.25 23.54 -1.30
C ILE A 191 -4.63 24.19 -2.63
N PRO A 192 -5.63 23.63 -3.38
CA PRO A 192 -6.08 24.23 -4.62
C PRO A 192 -6.92 25.46 -4.31
N GLU A 193 -6.36 26.65 -4.50
CA GLU A 193 -7.14 27.87 -4.49
C GLU A 193 -7.79 28.09 -5.88
N ARG A 194 -9.00 28.61 -5.91
CA ARG A 194 -9.73 28.86 -7.18
C ARG A 194 -8.98 29.83 -8.12
N LYS A 195 -7.98 30.58 -7.63
CA LYS A 195 -7.19 31.55 -8.43
C LYS A 195 -5.67 31.54 -8.16
N VAL A 196 -5.19 30.99 -7.06
CA VAL A 196 -3.75 31.00 -6.70
C VAL A 196 -3.39 29.68 -6.02
N ARG A 197 -2.31 29.04 -6.46
CA ARG A 197 -1.75 27.85 -5.81
C ARG A 197 -0.76 28.30 -4.71
N ARG A 198 -0.97 27.90 -3.46
CA ARG A 198 -0.01 28.08 -2.37
C ARG A 198 0.48 26.72 -1.88
N ASN A 199 1.78 26.55 -1.84
CA ASN A 199 2.42 25.42 -1.20
C ASN A 199 2.89 25.85 0.19
N VAL A 200 2.47 25.13 1.22
CA VAL A 200 2.95 25.33 2.58
C VAL A 200 3.83 24.15 2.96
N ILE A 201 5.08 24.44 3.29
CA ILE A 201 6.01 23.43 3.82
C ILE A 201 6.12 23.67 5.33
N ARG A 202 5.96 22.64 6.12
CA ARG A 202 6.13 22.66 7.57
C ARG A 202 7.01 21.49 8.01
N ASP A 203 7.92 21.75 8.93
CA ASP A 203 8.76 20.73 9.55
C ASP A 203 7.97 19.96 10.61
N LEU A 204 8.22 18.66 10.68
CA LEU A 204 7.67 17.75 11.68
C LEU A 204 8.63 17.61 12.87
N ASN A 205 8.99 18.73 13.53
CA ASN A 205 9.79 18.70 14.77
C ASN A 205 8.90 18.68 16.01
#